data_e236d961e9c33986e5f33b655eba2500
#
_entry.id   e236d961e9c33986e5f33b655eba2500
#
_cell.length_a   1.000
_cell.length_b   1.000
_cell.length_c   1.000
_cell.angle_alpha   90.00
_cell.angle_beta   90.00
_cell.angle_gamma   90.00
#
_symmetry.space_group_name_H-M   'P 1'
#
loop_
_entity.id
_entity.type
_entity.pdbx_description
1 polymer ?
#
loop_
_entity_poly.entity_id
_entity_poly.type
_entity_poly.pdbx_seq_one_letter_code
_entity_poly.pdbx_strand_id
1 'polypeptide(L)'
;EGFKKLSKACHIDADKKITKKHLVEIGCNYIEFGLKNANTYDLMFGTAVGNFAEYPELLESANSTYENMRLSFSKLASDSDEVIAFKCITLWSMVHGLVGILRKVQVVGDDFDEGVGPISTASVIATNLEDHLDKVLTGLIQS
;
A
#
# COMPACT_ATOMS: atom_id res chain seq x y z
N GLU A 1 -8.28 -15.84 1.37
CA GLU A 1 -7.79 -15.54 2.74
C GLU A 1 -6.84 -14.35 2.76
N GLY A 2 -5.86 -14.25 1.84
CA GLY A 2 -4.89 -13.15 1.78
C GLY A 2 -5.54 -11.78 1.70
N PHE A 3 -6.47 -11.57 0.79
CA PHE A 3 -7.22 -10.29 0.69
C PHE A 3 -8.07 -9.99 1.92
N LYS A 4 -8.64 -10.98 2.57
CA LYS A 4 -9.38 -10.78 3.85
C LYS A 4 -8.43 -10.30 4.96
N LYS A 5 -7.24 -10.87 5.06
CA LYS A 5 -6.21 -10.42 6.02
C LYS A 5 -5.72 -9.01 5.71
N LEU A 6 -5.46 -8.72 4.43
CA LEU A 6 -5.04 -7.39 4.00
C LEU A 6 -6.13 -6.34 4.26
N SER A 7 -7.37 -6.65 3.89
CA SER A 7 -8.53 -5.77 4.14
C SER A 7 -8.68 -5.46 5.64
N LYS A 8 -8.48 -6.46 6.50
CA LYS A 8 -8.51 -6.26 7.95
C LYS A 8 -7.35 -5.38 8.45
N ALA A 9 -6.15 -5.57 7.93
CA ALA A 9 -4.97 -4.76 8.27
C ALA A 9 -5.11 -3.30 7.83
N CYS A 10 -5.82 -3.07 6.72
CA CYS A 10 -6.06 -1.75 6.14
C CYS A 10 -7.44 -1.18 6.47
N HIS A 11 -8.16 -1.77 7.41
CA HIS A 11 -9.52 -1.35 7.75
C HIS A 11 -9.54 0.05 8.36
N ILE A 12 -10.46 0.87 7.84
CA ILE A 12 -10.79 2.19 8.40
C ILE A 12 -12.21 2.10 8.95
N ASP A 13 -12.37 2.51 10.20
CA ASP A 13 -13.68 2.68 10.80
C ASP A 13 -14.39 3.89 10.15
N ALA A 14 -15.47 3.62 9.42
CA ALA A 14 -16.19 4.65 8.66
C ALA A 14 -16.79 5.75 9.55
N ASP A 15 -17.02 5.46 10.83
CA ASP A 15 -17.61 6.40 11.80
C ASP A 15 -16.57 7.34 12.41
N LYS A 16 -15.27 7.10 12.23
CA LYS A 16 -14.20 7.95 12.71
C LYS A 16 -13.85 9.05 11.71
N LYS A 17 -13.39 10.18 12.25
CA LYS A 17 -12.81 11.25 11.44
C LYS A 17 -11.52 10.73 10.78
N ILE A 18 -11.53 10.61 9.46
CA ILE A 18 -10.36 10.22 8.68
C ILE A 18 -9.35 11.37 8.66
N THR A 19 -8.10 11.04 8.91
CA THR A 19 -6.97 11.97 8.84
C THR A 19 -5.87 11.40 7.96
N LYS A 20 -4.95 12.26 7.51
CA LYS A 20 -3.74 11.83 6.79
C LYS A 20 -2.96 10.76 7.58
N LYS A 21 -2.90 10.89 8.91
CA LYS A 21 -2.24 9.91 9.78
C LYS A 21 -2.82 8.50 9.64
N HIS A 22 -4.14 8.38 9.49
CA HIS A 22 -4.78 7.08 9.24
C HIS A 22 -4.35 6.48 7.91
N LEU A 23 -4.21 7.29 6.85
CA LEU A 23 -3.71 6.80 5.56
C LEU A 23 -2.23 6.37 5.63
N VAL A 24 -1.40 7.09 6.38
CA VAL A 24 -0.01 6.69 6.65
C VAL A 24 0.02 5.33 7.35
N GLU A 25 -0.77 5.16 8.41
CA GLU A 25 -0.88 3.91 9.16
C GLU A 25 -1.32 2.74 8.28
N ILE A 26 -2.33 2.95 7.43
CA ILE A 26 -2.79 1.94 6.47
C ILE A 26 -1.69 1.60 5.46
N GLY A 27 -0.97 2.56 4.95
CA GLY A 27 0.16 2.34 4.05
C GLY A 27 1.26 1.51 4.71
N CYS A 28 1.61 1.82 5.96
CA CYS A 28 2.54 1.03 6.76
C CYS A 28 2.05 -0.41 6.95
N ASN A 29 0.78 -0.60 7.31
CA ASN A 29 0.17 -1.92 7.51
C ASN A 29 0.15 -2.74 6.21
N TYR A 30 -0.13 -2.10 5.08
CA TYR A 30 -0.08 -2.74 3.77
C TYR A 30 1.33 -3.27 3.46
N ILE A 31 2.33 -2.43 3.62
CA ILE A 31 3.73 -2.79 3.36
C ILE A 31 4.19 -3.89 4.32
N GLU A 32 3.90 -3.75 5.61
CA GLU A 32 4.22 -4.77 6.62
C GLU A 32 3.57 -6.12 6.30
N PHE A 33 2.31 -6.11 5.86
CA PHE A 33 1.64 -7.33 5.41
C PHE A 33 2.38 -7.99 4.25
N GLY A 34 2.76 -7.22 3.21
CA GLY A 34 3.48 -7.72 2.06
C GLY A 34 4.86 -8.29 2.40
N LEU A 35 5.56 -7.66 3.35
CA LEU A 35 6.88 -8.11 3.81
C LEU A 35 6.79 -9.39 4.66
N LYS A 36 5.81 -9.49 5.55
CA LYS A 36 5.63 -10.65 6.44
C LYS A 36 4.98 -11.85 5.78
N ASN A 37 4.20 -11.64 4.73
CA ASN A 37 3.41 -12.69 4.06
C ASN A 37 3.78 -12.80 2.57
N ALA A 38 5.07 -12.86 2.27
CA ALA A 38 5.60 -12.79 0.91
C ALA A 38 4.94 -13.76 -0.08
N ASN A 39 4.81 -15.04 0.29
CA ASN A 39 4.20 -16.05 -0.58
C ASN A 39 2.70 -15.78 -0.82
N THR A 40 1.97 -15.40 0.23
CA THR A 40 0.55 -15.04 0.11
C THR A 40 0.39 -13.80 -0.76
N TYR A 41 1.25 -12.80 -0.58
CA TYR A 41 1.25 -11.57 -1.35
C TYR A 41 1.52 -11.84 -2.84
N ASP A 42 2.49 -12.70 -3.16
CA ASP A 42 2.79 -13.11 -4.54
C ASP A 42 1.62 -13.86 -5.19
N LEU A 43 0.91 -14.69 -4.44
CA LEU A 43 -0.31 -15.33 -4.93
C LEU A 43 -1.43 -14.33 -5.18
N MET A 44 -1.60 -13.34 -4.32
CA MET A 44 -2.66 -12.32 -4.45
C MET A 44 -2.48 -11.44 -5.69
N PHE A 45 -1.25 -11.03 -5.96
CA PHE A 45 -0.92 -10.04 -6.99
C PHE A 45 -0.15 -10.62 -8.18
N GLY A 46 0.18 -11.91 -8.13
CA GLY A 46 0.85 -12.61 -9.23
C GLY A 46 -0.12 -13.11 -10.29
N THR A 47 0.45 -13.65 -11.36
CA THR A 47 -0.31 -14.20 -12.48
C THR A 47 -0.88 -15.61 -12.22
N ALA A 48 -0.56 -16.22 -11.08
CA ALA A 48 -1.02 -17.55 -10.71
C ALA A 48 -2.53 -17.61 -10.43
N VAL A 49 -3.11 -16.52 -9.94
CA VAL A 49 -4.56 -16.32 -9.87
C VAL A 49 -4.97 -15.62 -11.15
N GLY A 50 -5.55 -16.32 -12.09
CA GLY A 50 -5.91 -15.81 -13.40
C GLY A 50 -6.97 -14.70 -13.33
N ASN A 51 -8.16 -14.96 -13.82
CA ASN A 51 -9.22 -13.98 -13.85
C ASN A 51 -9.93 -13.86 -12.49
N PHE A 52 -9.81 -12.71 -11.81
CA PHE A 52 -10.51 -12.44 -10.54
C PHE A 52 -12.05 -12.59 -10.66
N ALA A 53 -12.61 -12.38 -11.85
CA ALA A 53 -14.05 -12.54 -12.06
C ALA A 53 -14.54 -13.98 -11.86
N GLU A 54 -13.66 -14.98 -11.91
CA GLU A 54 -13.96 -16.36 -11.63
C GLU A 54 -14.06 -16.68 -10.12
N TYR A 55 -13.62 -15.72 -9.28
CA TYR A 55 -13.58 -15.85 -7.82
C TYR A 55 -14.28 -14.67 -7.14
N PRO A 56 -15.62 -14.66 -7.06
CA PRO A 56 -16.42 -13.52 -6.56
C PRO A 56 -15.98 -13.02 -5.19
N GLU A 57 -15.68 -13.90 -4.24
CA GLU A 57 -15.21 -13.51 -2.90
C GLU A 57 -13.85 -12.80 -2.91
N LEU A 58 -12.99 -13.17 -3.85
CA LEU A 58 -11.68 -12.57 -4.03
C LEU A 58 -11.82 -11.16 -4.61
N LEU A 59 -12.66 -11.03 -5.62
CA LEU A 59 -12.99 -9.75 -6.25
C LEU A 59 -13.64 -8.79 -5.25
N GLU A 60 -14.59 -9.26 -4.45
CA GLU A 60 -15.24 -8.47 -3.41
C GLU A 60 -14.23 -7.94 -2.37
N SER A 61 -13.33 -8.79 -1.89
CA SER A 61 -12.30 -8.39 -0.92
C SER A 61 -11.32 -7.36 -1.50
N ALA A 62 -10.92 -7.52 -2.76
CA ALA A 62 -10.05 -6.57 -3.44
C ALA A 62 -10.75 -5.22 -3.65
N ASN A 63 -12.00 -5.24 -4.11
CA ASN A 63 -12.82 -4.04 -4.31
C ASN A 63 -13.08 -3.30 -3.00
N SER A 64 -13.34 -4.02 -1.91
CA SER A 64 -13.55 -3.43 -0.58
C SER A 64 -12.31 -2.65 -0.10
N THR A 65 -11.13 -3.20 -0.28
CA THR A 65 -9.87 -2.51 0.09
C THR A 65 -9.67 -1.23 -0.73
N TYR A 66 -9.93 -1.28 -2.03
CA TYR A 66 -9.86 -0.11 -2.91
C TYR A 66 -10.90 0.95 -2.54
N GLU A 67 -12.14 0.55 -2.28
CA GLU A 67 -13.22 1.48 -1.90
C GLU A 67 -12.95 2.20 -0.58
N ASN A 68 -12.38 1.52 0.40
CA ASN A 68 -11.95 2.14 1.66
C ASN A 68 -10.92 3.25 1.43
N MET A 69 -9.96 3.03 0.53
CA MET A 69 -8.98 4.03 0.15
C MET A 69 -9.63 5.22 -0.57
N ARG A 70 -10.55 4.95 -1.50
CA ARG A 70 -11.30 5.96 -2.24
C ARG A 70 -12.11 6.86 -1.28
N LEU A 71 -12.84 6.27 -0.36
CA LEU A 71 -13.60 6.99 0.67
C LEU A 71 -12.70 7.84 1.56
N SER A 72 -11.51 7.35 1.89
CA SER A 72 -10.55 8.10 2.69
C SER A 72 -10.07 9.36 1.97
N PHE A 73 -9.71 9.28 0.70
CA PHE A 73 -9.34 10.45 -0.09
C PHE A 73 -10.51 11.43 -0.25
N SER A 74 -11.73 10.95 -0.48
CA SER A 74 -12.90 11.81 -0.62
C SER A 74 -13.21 12.63 0.64
N LYS A 75 -12.80 12.14 1.81
CA LYS A 75 -12.94 12.86 3.09
C LYS A 75 -11.81 13.87 3.36
N LEU A 76 -10.67 13.70 2.71
CA LEU A 76 -9.48 14.54 2.94
C LEU A 76 -9.30 15.66 1.91
N ALA A 77 -9.91 15.51 0.75
CA ALA A 77 -9.78 16.47 -0.35
C ALA A 77 -11.14 16.66 -1.04
N SER A 78 -11.38 17.91 -1.49
CA SER A 78 -12.60 18.24 -2.25
C SER A 78 -12.35 18.07 -3.76
N ASP A 79 -11.85 16.91 -4.14
CA ASP A 79 -11.54 16.57 -5.53
C ASP A 79 -12.73 15.90 -6.23
N SER A 80 -12.71 15.92 -7.56
CA SER A 80 -13.65 15.11 -8.36
C SER A 80 -13.37 13.61 -8.19
N ASP A 81 -14.37 12.80 -8.47
CA ASP A 81 -14.23 11.32 -8.41
C ASP A 81 -13.09 10.80 -9.30
N GLU A 82 -12.87 11.42 -10.46
CA GLU A 82 -11.78 11.08 -11.36
C GLU A 82 -10.41 11.36 -10.74
N VAL A 83 -10.24 12.52 -10.11
CA VAL A 83 -8.99 12.89 -9.41
C VAL A 83 -8.75 11.99 -8.22
N ILE A 84 -9.79 11.66 -7.45
CA ILE A 84 -9.70 10.72 -6.33
C ILE A 84 -9.27 9.34 -6.82
N ALA A 85 -9.86 8.82 -7.90
CA ALA A 85 -9.47 7.54 -8.48
C ALA A 85 -7.99 7.54 -8.91
N PHE A 86 -7.51 8.63 -9.48
CA PHE A 86 -6.12 8.80 -9.86
C PHE A 86 -5.18 8.77 -8.64
N LYS A 87 -5.53 9.46 -7.57
CA LYS A 87 -4.78 9.45 -6.31
C LYS A 87 -4.74 8.05 -5.67
N CYS A 88 -5.83 7.31 -5.73
CA CYS A 88 -5.91 5.93 -5.25
C CYS A 88 -4.95 5.00 -6.00
N ILE A 89 -4.96 5.04 -7.32
CA ILE A 89 -4.05 4.23 -8.15
C ILE A 89 -2.59 4.63 -7.91
N THR A 90 -2.31 5.92 -7.77
CA THR A 90 -0.95 6.40 -7.47
C THR A 90 -0.45 5.89 -6.13
N LEU A 91 -1.27 6.00 -5.08
CA LEU A 91 -0.90 5.49 -3.75
C LEU A 91 -0.72 3.97 -3.77
N TRP A 92 -1.66 3.25 -4.36
CA TRP A 92 -1.56 1.79 -4.45
C TRP A 92 -0.31 1.35 -5.22
N SER A 93 -0.02 1.96 -6.35
CA SER A 93 1.18 1.68 -7.15
C SER A 93 2.46 1.90 -6.33
N MET A 94 2.49 2.96 -5.54
CA MET A 94 3.63 3.30 -4.70
C MET A 94 3.83 2.26 -3.58
N VAL A 95 2.81 1.96 -2.77
CA VAL A 95 2.96 1.01 -1.66
C VAL A 95 3.21 -0.41 -2.18
N HIS A 96 2.57 -0.79 -3.28
CA HIS A 96 2.79 -2.08 -3.93
C HIS A 96 4.24 -2.20 -4.45
N GLY A 97 4.73 -1.17 -5.10
CA GLY A 97 6.12 -1.12 -5.57
C GLY A 97 7.12 -1.14 -4.42
N LEU A 98 6.85 -0.43 -3.32
CA LEU A 98 7.69 -0.46 -2.13
C LEU A 98 7.80 -1.85 -1.51
N VAL A 99 6.72 -2.63 -1.46
CA VAL A 99 6.80 -4.03 -0.99
C VAL A 99 7.85 -4.80 -1.78
N GLY A 100 7.83 -4.71 -3.11
CA GLY A 100 8.79 -5.39 -3.97
C GLY A 100 10.23 -4.92 -3.75
N ILE A 101 10.45 -3.62 -3.60
CA ILE A 101 11.78 -3.03 -3.36
C ILE A 101 12.30 -3.40 -1.97
N LEU A 102 11.48 -3.26 -0.94
CA LEU A 102 11.89 -3.54 0.45
C LEU A 102 12.12 -5.04 0.70
N ARG A 103 11.44 -5.92 -0.02
CA ARG A 103 11.75 -7.35 -0.01
C ARG A 103 13.16 -7.65 -0.54
N LYS A 104 13.63 -6.91 -1.56
CA LYS A 104 15.01 -7.02 -2.04
C LYS A 104 16.01 -6.56 -0.98
N VAL A 105 15.70 -5.49 -0.25
CA VAL A 105 16.53 -5.04 0.89
C VAL A 105 16.63 -6.13 1.95
N GLN A 106 15.53 -6.81 2.29
CA GLN A 106 15.54 -7.91 3.26
C GLN A 106 16.40 -9.10 2.81
N VAL A 107 16.38 -9.42 1.52
CA VAL A 107 17.16 -10.55 0.96
C VAL A 107 18.65 -10.23 0.91
N VAL A 108 19.01 -9.01 0.53
CA VAL A 108 20.42 -8.58 0.44
C VAL A 108 21.02 -8.39 1.83
N GLY A 109 20.18 -7.95 2.80
CA GLY A 109 20.63 -7.73 4.18
C GLY A 109 21.79 -6.74 4.26
N ASP A 110 22.79 -7.08 5.07
CA ASP A 110 24.00 -6.25 5.28
C ASP A 110 25.11 -6.46 4.21
N ASP A 111 24.85 -7.33 3.23
CA ASP A 111 25.83 -7.68 2.18
C ASP A 111 25.95 -6.64 1.05
N PHE A 112 25.18 -5.56 1.10
CA PHE A 112 25.32 -4.51 0.10
C PHE A 112 26.28 -3.42 0.56
N ASP A 113 27.07 -2.93 -0.38
CA ASP A 113 27.98 -1.80 -0.17
C ASP A 113 27.15 -0.55 0.20
N GLU A 114 27.54 0.19 1.24
CA GLU A 114 26.93 1.45 1.67
C GLU A 114 27.04 2.59 0.61
N GLY A 115 27.25 2.19 -0.63
CA GLY A 115 27.35 3.08 -1.77
C GLY A 115 26.06 3.82 -2.11
N VAL A 116 26.14 4.65 -3.11
CA VAL A 116 25.00 5.36 -3.71
C VAL A 116 24.27 4.41 -4.65
N GLY A 117 23.02 4.10 -4.38
CA GLY A 117 22.22 3.25 -5.26
C GLY A 117 20.80 3.02 -4.75
N PRO A 118 19.96 2.36 -5.55
CA PRO A 118 18.56 2.16 -5.21
C PRO A 118 18.34 1.30 -3.96
N ILE A 119 19.16 0.29 -3.72
CA ILE A 119 19.07 -0.56 -2.53
C ILE A 119 19.46 0.21 -1.27
N SER A 120 20.54 0.99 -1.33
CA SER A 120 20.99 1.85 -0.24
C SER A 120 19.91 2.88 0.14
N THR A 121 19.32 3.54 -0.84
CA THR A 121 18.20 4.47 -0.65
C THR A 121 16.97 3.78 -0.07
N ALA A 122 16.61 2.62 -0.59
CA ALA A 122 15.49 1.83 -0.09
C ALA A 122 15.70 1.38 1.36
N SER A 123 16.92 1.06 1.75
CA SER A 123 17.27 0.73 3.15
C SER A 123 17.00 1.89 4.10
N VAL A 124 17.30 3.12 3.69
CA VAL A 124 16.98 4.33 4.48
C VAL A 124 15.47 4.51 4.60
N ILE A 125 14.72 4.30 3.51
CA ILE A 125 13.24 4.35 3.53
C ILE A 125 12.66 3.29 4.47
N ALA A 126 13.21 2.07 4.47
CA ALA A 126 12.77 0.99 5.34
C ALA A 126 12.83 1.35 6.83
N THR A 127 13.85 2.10 7.25
CA THR A 127 14.01 2.56 8.65
C THR A 127 13.17 3.78 9.00
N ASN A 128 12.66 4.50 8.01
CA ASN A 128 11.88 5.75 8.16
C ASN A 128 10.57 5.70 7.36
N LEU A 129 9.92 4.53 7.30
CA LEU A 129 8.78 4.29 6.42
C LEU A 129 7.61 5.24 6.70
N GLU A 130 7.27 5.44 7.98
CA GLU A 130 6.17 6.33 8.38
C GLU A 130 6.40 7.78 7.90
N ASP A 131 7.60 8.31 8.11
CA ASP A 131 7.97 9.65 7.66
C ASP A 131 7.97 9.77 6.13
N HIS A 132 8.45 8.75 5.43
CA HIS A 132 8.41 8.70 3.97
C HIS A 132 6.96 8.73 3.45
N LEU A 133 6.09 7.89 4.01
CA LEU A 133 4.67 7.84 3.63
C LEU A 133 3.94 9.15 3.97
N ASP A 134 4.25 9.77 5.10
CA ASP A 134 3.67 11.06 5.47
C ASP A 134 4.00 12.14 4.44
N LYS A 135 5.24 12.22 4.01
CA LYS A 135 5.68 13.18 2.98
C LYS A 135 5.02 12.93 1.62
N VAL A 136 4.98 11.67 1.19
CA VAL A 136 4.34 11.30 -0.08
C VAL A 136 2.85 11.61 -0.05
N LEU A 137 2.15 11.23 1.01
CA LEU A 137 0.71 11.50 1.16
C LEU A 137 0.41 12.99 1.27
N THR A 138 1.24 13.78 1.93
CA THR A 138 1.10 15.23 1.96
C THR A 138 1.10 15.81 0.55
N GLY A 139 2.08 15.42 -0.27
CA GLY A 139 2.15 15.87 -1.66
C GLY A 139 0.95 15.39 -2.50
N LEU A 140 0.52 14.14 -2.31
CA LEU A 140 -0.59 13.55 -3.06
C LEU A 140 -1.94 14.19 -2.70
N ILE A 141 -2.20 14.46 -1.42
CA ILE A 141 -3.45 15.10 -0.97
C ILE A 141 -3.54 16.55 -1.47
N GLN A 142 -2.42 17.26 -1.49
CA GLN A 142 -2.35 18.67 -1.91
C GLN A 142 -2.28 18.89 -3.43
N SER A 143 -2.07 17.80 -4.18
CA SER A 143 -1.91 17.90 -5.65
C SER A 143 -3.20 18.25 -6.41
#